data_636bc9969a929af4abb0c32b34873183
#
_entry.id   636bc9969a929af4abb0c32b34873183
#
_cell.length_a   1.000
_cell.length_b   1.000
_cell.length_c   1.000
_cell.angle_alpha   90.00
_cell.angle_beta   90.00
_cell.angle_gamma   90.00
#
_symmetry.space_group_name_H-M   'P 1'
#
loop_
_entity.id
_entity.type
_entity.pdbx_description
1 polymer ?
#
loop_
_entity_poly.entity_id
_entity_poly.type
_entity_poly.pdbx_seq_one_letter_code
_entity_poly.pdbx_strand_id
1 'polypeptide(L)'
;MDPIADLILSFTKFPGVGNKSARRMVFYLLKRDSAELQDLGRRIATLKDELCVCSRCGNVSSGDPCPICSDALRDRETLCVVEDIDDLVSFEQAGIYNGLYHVLDNRVSPFDDEDLSPESVDSLLSHIRELDAKEVIIATNPRMEGDLTYYTLLDALREAPGMREGMKISRLAFGLPVGGSIEFADRMTLHTALESRTAVSAGNGGGEEK
;
A
#
# COMPACT_ATOMS: atom_id res chain seq x y z
N MET A 1 23.12 -18.28 29.64
CA MET A 1 22.63 -18.27 28.24
C MET A 1 23.73 -17.69 27.35
N ASP A 2 23.97 -18.20 26.15
CA ASP A 2 24.97 -17.66 25.23
C ASP A 2 24.39 -16.42 24.53
N PRO A 3 24.93 -15.20 24.78
CA PRO A 3 24.38 -13.97 24.19
C PRO A 3 24.35 -13.99 22.66
N ILE A 4 25.28 -14.71 22.02
CA ILE A 4 25.31 -14.85 20.55
C ILE A 4 24.13 -15.71 20.10
N ALA A 5 23.88 -16.82 20.75
CA ALA A 5 22.76 -17.71 20.41
C ALA A 5 21.41 -17.01 20.61
N ASP A 6 21.24 -16.25 21.68
CA ASP A 6 20.02 -15.51 21.99
C ASP A 6 19.74 -14.42 20.97
N LEU A 7 20.77 -13.70 20.53
CA LEU A 7 20.62 -12.67 19.50
C LEU A 7 20.32 -13.28 18.14
N ILE A 8 20.93 -14.42 17.78
CA ILE A 8 20.63 -15.17 16.57
C ILE A 8 19.13 -15.57 16.57
N LEU A 9 18.65 -16.12 17.70
CA LEU A 9 17.24 -16.50 17.83
C LEU A 9 16.31 -15.30 17.70
N SER A 10 16.69 -14.14 18.21
CA SER A 10 15.91 -12.92 18.09
C SER A 10 15.79 -12.47 16.62
N PHE A 11 16.87 -12.54 15.84
CA PHE A 11 16.85 -12.19 14.42
C PHE A 11 16.09 -13.21 13.55
N THR A 12 16.00 -14.48 13.97
CA THR A 12 15.17 -15.44 13.21
C THR A 12 13.67 -15.17 13.30
N LYS A 13 13.22 -14.28 14.20
CA LYS A 13 11.83 -13.84 14.29
C LYS A 13 11.46 -12.81 13.22
N PHE A 14 12.43 -12.22 12.52
CA PHE A 14 12.14 -11.30 11.42
C PHE A 14 11.68 -12.05 10.17
N PRO A 15 10.66 -11.54 9.45
CA PRO A 15 10.19 -12.14 8.22
C PRO A 15 11.34 -12.33 7.21
N GLY A 16 11.43 -13.49 6.58
CA GLY A 16 12.47 -13.80 5.60
C GLY A 16 13.89 -14.04 6.16
N VAL A 17 14.09 -13.93 7.48
CA VAL A 17 15.39 -14.15 8.11
C VAL A 17 15.51 -15.56 8.68
N GLY A 18 16.14 -16.46 7.91
CA GLY A 18 16.50 -17.80 8.40
C GLY A 18 17.73 -17.79 9.27
N ASN A 19 18.00 -18.93 9.94
CA ASN A 19 19.12 -19.09 10.88
C ASN A 19 20.50 -18.70 10.29
N LYS A 20 20.74 -19.03 9.00
CA LYS A 20 21.99 -18.68 8.32
C LYS A 20 22.18 -17.17 8.18
N SER A 21 21.11 -16.45 7.83
CA SER A 21 21.12 -14.98 7.69
C SER A 21 21.25 -14.30 9.05
N ALA A 22 20.47 -14.75 10.05
CA ALA A 22 20.54 -14.27 11.42
C ALA A 22 21.98 -14.40 11.99
N ARG A 23 22.59 -15.56 11.81
CA ARG A 23 23.98 -15.80 12.23
C ARG A 23 24.96 -14.84 11.55
N ARG A 24 24.82 -14.61 10.24
CA ARG A 24 25.66 -13.64 9.51
C ARG A 24 25.50 -12.22 10.05
N MET A 25 24.27 -11.79 10.34
CA MET A 25 23.98 -10.48 10.94
C MET A 25 24.67 -10.34 12.29
N VAL A 26 24.53 -11.30 13.21
CA VAL A 26 25.17 -11.24 14.53
C VAL A 26 26.70 -11.19 14.45
N PHE A 27 27.32 -12.02 13.59
CA PHE A 27 28.77 -11.96 13.40
C PHE A 27 29.25 -10.68 12.71
N TYR A 28 28.41 -10.04 11.90
CA TYR A 28 28.69 -8.71 11.36
C TYR A 28 28.67 -7.65 12.47
N LEU A 29 27.66 -7.66 13.34
CA LEU A 29 27.54 -6.73 14.47
C LEU A 29 28.72 -6.85 15.44
N LEU A 30 29.22 -8.07 15.73
CA LEU A 30 30.38 -8.28 16.58
C LEU A 30 31.67 -7.61 16.09
N LYS A 31 31.73 -7.20 14.82
CA LYS A 31 32.88 -6.51 14.23
C LYS A 31 32.69 -4.97 14.19
N ARG A 32 31.56 -4.46 14.69
CA ARG A 32 31.26 -3.03 14.74
C ARG A 32 31.63 -2.42 16.07
N ASP A 33 31.82 -1.10 16.07
CA ASP A 33 32.11 -0.37 17.29
C ASP A 33 30.89 -0.35 18.23
N SER A 34 31.14 -0.36 19.52
CA SER A 34 30.09 -0.32 20.55
C SER A 34 29.18 0.89 20.41
N ALA A 35 29.70 2.05 19.98
CA ALA A 35 28.91 3.25 19.79
C ALA A 35 27.90 3.10 18.64
N GLU A 36 28.30 2.47 17.53
CA GLU A 36 27.43 2.17 16.39
C GLU A 36 26.31 1.19 16.80
N LEU A 37 26.64 0.17 17.58
CA LEU A 37 25.65 -0.80 18.07
C LEU A 37 24.67 -0.18 19.07
N GLN A 38 25.14 0.69 19.95
CA GLN A 38 24.29 1.40 20.91
C GLN A 38 23.34 2.36 20.18
N ASP A 39 23.81 3.05 19.15
CA ASP A 39 22.96 3.95 18.33
C ASP A 39 21.87 3.16 17.60
N LEU A 40 22.22 2.06 16.95
CA LEU A 40 21.27 1.17 16.31
C LEU A 40 20.22 0.63 17.30
N GLY A 41 20.69 0.13 18.46
CA GLY A 41 19.83 -0.39 19.52
C GLY A 41 18.86 0.68 20.05
N ARG A 42 19.33 1.91 20.24
CA ARG A 42 18.51 3.03 20.66
C ARG A 42 17.43 3.35 19.62
N ARG A 43 17.79 3.51 18.32
CA ARG A 43 16.83 3.76 17.24
C ARG A 43 15.75 2.70 17.16
N ILE A 44 16.11 1.42 17.35
CA ILE A 44 15.11 0.35 17.37
C ILE A 44 14.19 0.48 18.60
N ALA A 45 14.78 0.80 19.77
CA ALA A 45 14.01 0.91 21.00
C ALA A 45 13.03 2.08 21.00
N THR A 46 13.42 3.24 20.41
CA THR A 46 12.59 4.47 20.36
C THR A 46 11.67 4.55 19.14
N LEU A 47 11.78 3.61 18.19
CA LEU A 47 11.05 3.67 16.92
C LEU A 47 9.55 3.91 17.08
N LYS A 48 8.91 3.22 18.03
CA LYS A 48 7.46 3.37 18.27
C LYS A 48 7.10 4.65 19.00
N ASP A 49 8.03 5.20 19.79
CA ASP A 49 7.81 6.44 20.55
C ASP A 49 7.95 7.69 19.65
N GLU A 50 8.70 7.56 18.56
CA GLU A 50 8.95 8.65 17.59
C GLU A 50 7.92 8.69 16.46
N LEU A 51 7.01 7.72 16.40
CA LEU A 51 6.02 7.59 15.34
C LEU A 51 4.60 7.60 15.89
N CYS A 52 3.69 8.16 15.12
CA CYS A 52 2.26 8.14 15.38
C CYS A 52 1.49 7.74 14.12
N VAL A 53 0.29 7.21 14.32
CA VAL A 53 -0.66 6.97 13.23
C VAL A 53 -1.33 8.29 12.87
N CYS A 54 -1.32 8.64 11.59
CA CYS A 54 -1.99 9.84 11.11
C CYS A 54 -3.50 9.71 11.30
N SER A 55 -4.10 10.66 12.04
CA SER A 55 -5.53 10.69 12.35
C SER A 55 -6.42 10.80 11.11
N ARG A 56 -5.89 11.25 9.97
CA ARG A 56 -6.64 11.41 8.72
C ARG A 56 -6.57 10.19 7.81
N CYS A 57 -5.37 9.65 7.59
CA CYS A 57 -5.17 8.67 6.53
C CYS A 57 -4.65 7.31 7.00
N GLY A 58 -4.39 7.11 8.30
CA GLY A 58 -3.85 5.84 8.81
C GLY A 58 -2.36 5.61 8.54
N ASN A 59 -1.66 6.50 7.82
CA ASN A 59 -0.21 6.38 7.61
C ASN A 59 0.56 6.56 8.92
N VAL A 60 1.71 5.93 9.03
CA VAL A 60 2.64 6.12 10.16
C VAL A 60 3.67 7.20 9.82
N SER A 61 3.84 8.17 10.70
CA SER A 61 4.77 9.28 10.52
C SER A 61 5.20 9.90 11.85
N SER A 62 6.18 10.80 11.82
CA SER A 62 6.64 11.53 13.02
C SER A 62 5.73 12.69 13.44
N GLY A 63 4.62 12.92 12.73
CA GLY A 63 3.68 14.00 13.04
C GLY A 63 2.24 13.67 12.62
N ASP A 64 1.27 14.30 13.27
CA ASP A 64 -0.15 14.18 12.95
C ASP A 64 -0.76 15.58 12.73
N PRO A 65 -1.31 15.86 11.53
CA PRO A 65 -1.38 15.00 10.34
C PRO A 65 0.00 14.71 9.72
N CYS A 66 0.12 13.59 8.99
CA CYS A 66 1.36 13.21 8.33
C CYS A 66 1.78 14.24 7.24
N PRO A 67 3.05 14.24 6.79
CA PRO A 67 3.52 15.17 5.75
C PRO A 67 2.68 15.14 4.47
N ILE A 68 2.17 13.98 4.06
CA ILE A 68 1.32 13.84 2.86
C ILE A 68 -0.02 14.57 3.05
N CYS A 69 -0.69 14.34 4.17
CA CYS A 69 -1.98 14.98 4.46
C CYS A 69 -1.85 16.49 4.72
N SER A 70 -0.66 16.95 5.13
CA SER A 70 -0.37 18.37 5.41
C SER A 70 0.10 19.14 4.20
N ASP A 71 0.48 18.46 3.11
CA ASP A 71 0.98 19.11 1.90
C ASP A 71 -0.18 19.77 1.13
N ALA A 72 -0.12 21.09 1.04
CA ALA A 72 -1.13 21.89 0.32
C ALA A 72 -1.04 21.78 -1.21
N LEU A 73 0.04 21.21 -1.74
CA LEU A 73 0.24 21.03 -3.18
C LEU A 73 -0.37 19.72 -3.70
N ARG A 74 -0.84 18.86 -2.81
CA ARG A 74 -1.51 17.62 -3.16
C ARG A 74 -2.93 17.85 -3.69
N ASP A 75 -3.30 17.04 -4.68
CA ASP A 75 -4.69 16.97 -5.14
C ASP A 75 -5.57 16.35 -4.04
N ARG A 76 -6.52 17.14 -3.55
CA ARG A 76 -7.45 16.72 -2.50
C ARG A 76 -8.74 16.10 -3.02
N GLU A 77 -8.92 16.13 -4.35
CA GLU A 77 -10.11 15.59 -5.00
C GLU A 77 -9.99 14.10 -5.32
N THR A 78 -8.75 13.55 -5.25
CA THR A 78 -8.44 12.16 -5.56
C THR A 78 -7.85 11.45 -4.35
N LEU A 79 -8.49 10.36 -3.91
CA LEU A 79 -8.07 9.55 -2.77
C LEU A 79 -7.69 8.15 -3.22
N CYS A 80 -6.45 7.71 -2.94
CA CYS A 80 -5.97 6.36 -3.18
C CYS A 80 -6.03 5.54 -1.90
N VAL A 81 -6.82 4.46 -1.91
CA VAL A 81 -6.97 3.54 -0.79
C VAL A 81 -6.03 2.38 -0.97
N VAL A 82 -5.12 2.17 -0.03
CA VAL A 82 -4.11 1.11 -0.03
C VAL A 82 -4.31 0.17 1.16
N GLU A 83 -3.83 -1.08 1.05
CA GLU A 83 -3.98 -2.07 2.11
C GLU A 83 -3.07 -1.77 3.30
N ASP A 84 -1.82 -1.41 3.04
CA ASP A 84 -0.83 -1.13 4.07
C ASP A 84 0.14 0.02 3.72
N ILE A 85 1.02 0.33 4.65
CA ILE A 85 1.97 1.46 4.53
C ILE A 85 3.01 1.20 3.44
N ASP A 86 3.42 -0.05 3.22
CA ASP A 86 4.42 -0.40 2.21
C ASP A 86 3.90 -0.12 0.79
N ASP A 87 2.59 -0.31 0.56
CA ASP A 87 1.93 0.06 -0.68
C ASP A 87 1.99 1.58 -0.90
N LEU A 88 1.64 2.37 0.12
CA LEU A 88 1.74 3.84 0.07
C LEU A 88 3.16 4.29 -0.24
N VAL A 89 4.16 3.74 0.46
CA VAL A 89 5.58 4.06 0.23
C VAL A 89 6.00 3.74 -1.19
N SER A 90 5.49 2.65 -1.76
CA SER A 90 5.78 2.25 -3.14
C SER A 90 5.25 3.27 -4.15
N PHE A 91 4.03 3.80 -3.96
CA PHE A 91 3.48 4.88 -4.79
C PHE A 91 4.29 6.17 -4.68
N GLU A 92 4.65 6.57 -3.47
CA GLU A 92 5.45 7.78 -3.23
C GLU A 92 6.84 7.68 -3.87
N GLN A 93 7.49 6.53 -3.77
CA GLN A 93 8.78 6.28 -4.41
C GLN A 93 8.70 6.32 -5.94
N ALA A 94 7.59 5.85 -6.50
CA ALA A 94 7.37 5.92 -7.95
C ALA A 94 7.14 7.36 -8.45
N GLY A 95 6.66 8.27 -7.60
CA GLY A 95 6.48 9.69 -7.92
C GLY A 95 5.45 9.97 -9.02
N ILE A 96 4.50 9.07 -9.24
CA ILE A 96 3.51 9.14 -10.32
C ILE A 96 2.11 9.56 -9.86
N TYR A 97 1.90 9.70 -8.56
CA TYR A 97 0.62 10.04 -7.96
C TYR A 97 0.76 11.27 -7.07
N ASN A 98 -0.14 12.24 -7.23
CA ASN A 98 -0.12 13.51 -6.48
C ASN A 98 -1.36 13.70 -5.60
N GLY A 99 -2.22 12.70 -5.47
CA GLY A 99 -3.40 12.74 -4.60
C GLY A 99 -3.08 12.40 -3.15
N LEU A 100 -4.13 12.21 -2.37
CA LEU A 100 -4.05 11.77 -0.98
C LEU A 100 -4.26 10.26 -0.88
N TYR A 101 -3.86 9.70 0.27
CA TYR A 101 -3.98 8.27 0.53
C TYR A 101 -4.88 7.98 1.72
N HIS A 102 -5.40 6.78 1.78
CA HIS A 102 -5.98 6.18 2.98
C HIS A 102 -5.44 4.76 3.12
N VAL A 103 -4.85 4.46 4.28
CA VAL A 103 -4.30 3.15 4.63
C VAL A 103 -5.34 2.41 5.45
N LEU A 104 -5.73 1.21 5.03
CA LEU A 104 -6.76 0.42 5.70
C LEU A 104 -6.29 -0.23 7.00
N ASP A 105 -4.96 -0.41 7.17
CA ASP A 105 -4.32 -1.08 8.31
C ASP A 105 -4.66 -2.57 8.45
N ASN A 106 -5.60 -3.08 7.68
CA ASN A 106 -5.93 -4.50 7.56
C ASN A 106 -6.58 -4.83 6.21
N ARG A 107 -6.80 -6.11 5.98
CA ARG A 107 -7.40 -6.65 4.75
C ARG A 107 -8.36 -7.79 5.09
N VAL A 108 -9.21 -8.14 4.15
CA VAL A 108 -10.02 -9.36 4.25
C VAL A 108 -9.12 -10.56 3.96
N SER A 109 -8.97 -11.46 4.92
CA SER A 109 -8.23 -12.72 4.77
C SER A 109 -9.01 -13.88 5.34
N PRO A 110 -9.71 -14.67 4.51
CA PRO A 110 -10.47 -15.83 4.96
C PRO A 110 -9.60 -16.94 5.59
N PHE A 111 -8.30 -16.95 5.29
CA PHE A 111 -7.37 -17.94 5.82
C PHE A 111 -6.88 -17.59 7.24
N ASP A 112 -6.84 -16.30 7.55
CA ASP A 112 -6.37 -15.79 8.85
C ASP A 112 -7.53 -15.37 9.76
N ASP A 113 -8.78 -15.59 9.29
CA ASP A 113 -10.01 -15.14 9.98
C ASP A 113 -10.00 -13.61 10.22
N GLU A 114 -9.39 -12.88 9.28
CA GLU A 114 -9.30 -11.42 9.29
C GLU A 114 -10.37 -10.81 8.39
N ASP A 115 -11.04 -9.77 8.86
CA ASP A 115 -12.01 -8.98 8.10
C ASP A 115 -11.70 -7.49 8.27
N LEU A 116 -12.21 -6.66 7.37
CA LEU A 116 -12.14 -5.22 7.55
C LEU A 116 -12.97 -4.84 8.78
N SER A 117 -12.33 -4.20 9.75
CA SER A 117 -13.05 -3.72 10.92
C SER A 117 -14.05 -2.63 10.52
N PRO A 118 -15.22 -2.57 11.17
CA PRO A 118 -16.16 -1.46 10.95
C PRO A 118 -15.52 -0.10 11.15
N GLU A 119 -14.59 0.02 12.10
CA GLU A 119 -13.85 1.25 12.40
C GLU A 119 -12.95 1.67 11.23
N SER A 120 -12.29 0.71 10.54
CA SER A 120 -11.47 0.99 9.36
C SER A 120 -12.32 1.52 8.20
N VAL A 121 -13.48 0.90 7.97
CA VAL A 121 -14.42 1.33 6.95
C VAL A 121 -14.99 2.72 7.29
N ASP A 122 -15.42 2.95 8.52
CA ASP A 122 -15.96 4.25 8.98
C ASP A 122 -14.92 5.37 8.87
N SER A 123 -13.65 5.08 9.18
CA SER A 123 -12.53 6.00 9.02
C SER A 123 -12.36 6.40 7.55
N LEU A 124 -12.35 5.42 6.63
CA LEU A 124 -12.29 5.69 5.19
C LEU A 124 -13.46 6.56 4.73
N LEU A 125 -14.69 6.18 5.09
CA LEU A 125 -15.89 6.93 4.71
C LEU A 125 -15.88 8.37 5.23
N SER A 126 -15.39 8.58 6.46
CA SER A 126 -15.23 9.90 7.05
C SER A 126 -14.20 10.73 6.29
N HIS A 127 -13.07 10.14 5.94
CA HIS A 127 -12.01 10.82 5.19
C HIS A 127 -12.49 11.23 3.77
N ILE A 128 -13.23 10.36 3.09
CA ILE A 128 -13.83 10.68 1.78
C ILE A 128 -14.79 11.88 1.87
N ARG A 129 -15.64 11.92 2.91
CA ARG A 129 -16.58 13.03 3.12
C ARG A 129 -15.86 14.34 3.47
N GLU A 130 -14.83 14.29 4.32
CA GLU A 130 -14.02 15.46 4.68
C GLU A 130 -13.33 16.09 3.47
N LEU A 131 -12.89 15.27 2.54
CA LEU A 131 -12.23 15.71 1.29
C LEU A 131 -13.23 16.18 0.23
N ASP A 132 -14.50 15.80 0.33
CA ASP A 132 -15.47 15.87 -0.77
C ASP A 132 -14.89 15.27 -2.06
N ALA A 133 -14.28 14.08 -1.93
CA ALA A 133 -13.50 13.45 -2.97
C ALA A 133 -14.31 13.23 -4.26
N LYS A 134 -13.72 13.55 -5.41
CA LYS A 134 -14.32 13.30 -6.73
C LYS A 134 -14.01 11.90 -7.24
N GLU A 135 -12.86 11.36 -6.87
CA GLU A 135 -12.46 10.01 -7.23
C GLU A 135 -11.85 9.26 -6.04
N VAL A 136 -12.27 8.01 -5.86
CA VAL A 136 -11.66 7.06 -4.93
C VAL A 136 -11.06 5.93 -5.75
N ILE A 137 -9.74 5.76 -5.67
CA ILE A 137 -8.99 4.71 -6.34
C ILE A 137 -8.75 3.60 -5.31
N ILE A 138 -9.36 2.43 -5.49
CA ILE A 138 -9.11 1.27 -4.64
C ILE A 138 -7.89 0.53 -5.19
N ALA A 139 -6.76 0.67 -4.49
CA ALA A 139 -5.46 0.17 -4.89
C ALA A 139 -5.04 -1.05 -4.04
N THR A 140 -5.93 -2.04 -3.96
CA THR A 140 -5.65 -3.32 -3.31
C THR A 140 -4.74 -4.19 -4.16
N ASN A 141 -3.99 -5.08 -3.51
CA ASN A 141 -3.05 -5.98 -4.18
C ASN A 141 -3.78 -6.99 -5.10
N PRO A 142 -3.21 -7.37 -6.25
CA PRO A 142 -3.81 -8.30 -7.20
C PRO A 142 -3.71 -9.76 -6.73
N ARG A 143 -4.39 -10.08 -5.64
CA ARG A 143 -4.47 -11.41 -5.03
C ARG A 143 -5.88 -11.61 -4.48
N MET A 144 -6.21 -12.83 -4.09
CA MET A 144 -7.56 -13.18 -3.65
C MET A 144 -8.04 -12.33 -2.47
N GLU A 145 -7.19 -12.08 -1.49
CA GLU A 145 -7.49 -11.22 -0.33
C GLU A 145 -7.75 -9.78 -0.77
N GLY A 146 -6.94 -9.25 -1.68
CA GLY A 146 -7.13 -7.90 -2.22
C GLY A 146 -8.39 -7.77 -3.07
N ASP A 147 -8.83 -8.83 -3.77
CA ASP A 147 -10.11 -8.87 -4.47
C ASP A 147 -11.27 -8.85 -3.49
N LEU A 148 -11.22 -9.62 -2.43
CA LEU A 148 -12.24 -9.62 -1.37
C LEU A 148 -12.32 -8.26 -0.70
N THR A 149 -11.18 -7.69 -0.31
CA THR A 149 -11.09 -6.33 0.25
C THR A 149 -11.70 -5.30 -0.70
N TYR A 150 -11.40 -5.38 -2.00
CA TYR A 150 -11.98 -4.50 -3.02
C TYR A 150 -13.51 -4.57 -3.04
N TYR A 151 -14.09 -5.78 -3.08
CA TYR A 151 -15.55 -5.91 -3.14
C TYR A 151 -16.22 -5.45 -1.85
N THR A 152 -15.65 -5.75 -0.69
CA THR A 152 -16.15 -5.27 0.60
C THR A 152 -16.17 -3.73 0.65
N LEU A 153 -15.09 -3.08 0.22
CA LEU A 153 -15.02 -1.62 0.14
C LEU A 153 -16.00 -1.04 -0.88
N LEU A 154 -16.13 -1.68 -2.04
CA LEU A 154 -17.04 -1.23 -3.09
C LEU A 154 -18.50 -1.24 -2.63
N ASP A 155 -18.90 -2.28 -1.91
CA ASP A 155 -20.25 -2.39 -1.36
C ASP A 155 -20.46 -1.35 -0.25
N ALA A 156 -19.49 -1.20 0.66
CA ALA A 156 -19.55 -0.16 1.69
C ALA A 156 -19.66 1.26 1.11
N LEU A 157 -18.90 1.57 0.04
CA LEU A 157 -18.93 2.88 -0.63
C LEU A 157 -20.26 3.14 -1.34
N ARG A 158 -20.90 2.10 -1.92
CA ARG A 158 -22.20 2.21 -2.60
C ARG A 158 -23.35 2.43 -1.64
N GLU A 159 -23.28 1.83 -0.46
CA GLU A 159 -24.33 1.91 0.55
C GLU A 159 -24.18 3.12 1.47
N ALA A 160 -23.01 3.76 1.50
CA ALA A 160 -22.70 4.84 2.44
C ALA A 160 -23.50 6.12 2.13
N PRO A 161 -24.24 6.66 3.10
CA PRO A 161 -24.96 7.92 2.93
C PRO A 161 -23.98 9.12 2.93
N GLY A 162 -24.33 10.18 2.23
CA GLY A 162 -23.60 11.44 2.24
C GLY A 162 -22.32 11.44 1.41
N MET A 163 -22.17 10.50 0.48
CA MET A 163 -21.13 10.56 -0.54
C MET A 163 -21.48 11.61 -1.59
N ARG A 164 -20.44 12.18 -2.21
CA ARG A 164 -20.60 13.14 -3.31
C ARG A 164 -21.35 12.49 -4.48
N GLU A 165 -22.38 13.14 -4.99
CA GLU A 165 -23.09 12.70 -6.19
C GLU A 165 -22.14 12.69 -7.39
N GLY A 166 -22.10 11.55 -8.11
CA GLY A 166 -21.21 11.36 -9.24
C GLY A 166 -19.74 11.09 -8.88
N MET A 167 -19.44 10.79 -7.60
CA MET A 167 -18.10 10.33 -7.20
C MET A 167 -17.70 9.10 -8.00
N LYS A 168 -16.51 9.15 -8.61
CA LYS A 168 -15.96 8.03 -9.36
C LYS A 168 -15.26 7.05 -8.42
N ILE A 169 -15.57 5.78 -8.54
CA ILE A 169 -14.80 4.71 -7.90
C ILE A 169 -14.03 3.99 -8.99
N SER A 170 -12.73 3.89 -8.85
CA SER A 170 -11.85 3.22 -9.80
C SER A 170 -10.97 2.20 -9.09
N ARG A 171 -10.40 1.30 -9.87
CA ARG A 171 -9.47 0.27 -9.43
C ARG A 171 -8.23 0.31 -10.30
N LEU A 172 -7.08 -0.10 -9.74
CA LEU A 172 -5.87 -0.26 -10.53
C LEU A 172 -6.09 -1.28 -11.64
N ALA A 173 -5.58 -0.98 -12.83
CA ALA A 173 -5.64 -1.91 -13.95
C ALA A 173 -4.77 -3.14 -13.68
N PHE A 174 -5.29 -4.31 -13.99
CA PHE A 174 -4.54 -5.56 -14.02
C PHE A 174 -4.11 -5.88 -15.44
N GLY A 175 -2.95 -6.50 -15.61
CA GLY A 175 -2.51 -6.92 -16.92
C GLY A 175 -1.05 -7.33 -16.95
N LEU A 176 -0.51 -7.41 -18.17
CA LEU A 176 0.89 -7.74 -18.39
C LEU A 176 1.80 -6.62 -17.89
N PRO A 177 2.85 -6.94 -17.12
CA PRO A 177 3.80 -5.93 -16.68
C PRO A 177 4.58 -5.35 -17.89
N VAL A 178 4.86 -4.06 -17.84
CA VAL A 178 5.67 -3.39 -18.87
C VAL A 178 7.08 -4.00 -18.90
N GLY A 179 7.53 -4.41 -20.08
CA GLY A 179 8.81 -5.11 -20.26
C GLY A 179 8.77 -6.62 -20.00
N GLY A 180 7.61 -7.15 -19.57
CA GLY A 180 7.41 -8.59 -19.47
C GLY A 180 7.15 -9.25 -20.82
N SER A 181 7.48 -10.55 -20.94
CA SER A 181 7.15 -11.37 -22.12
C SER A 181 5.86 -12.14 -21.89
N ILE A 182 5.01 -12.20 -22.91
CA ILE A 182 3.73 -12.94 -22.86
C ILE A 182 3.94 -14.43 -22.54
N GLU A 183 5.04 -15.01 -22.99
CA GLU A 183 5.36 -16.44 -22.79
C GLU A 183 5.56 -16.83 -21.32
N PHE A 184 5.91 -15.84 -20.45
CA PHE A 184 6.13 -16.07 -19.02
C PHE A 184 4.93 -15.68 -18.16
N ALA A 185 3.87 -15.13 -18.77
CA ALA A 185 2.67 -14.76 -18.06
C ALA A 185 1.83 -16.01 -17.73
N ASP A 186 1.35 -16.09 -16.49
CA ASP A 186 0.42 -17.14 -16.10
C ASP A 186 -0.96 -16.97 -16.74
N ARG A 187 -1.78 -18.02 -16.65
CA ARG A 187 -3.11 -18.06 -17.28
C ARG A 187 -4.02 -16.93 -16.79
N MET A 188 -3.99 -16.59 -15.49
CA MET A 188 -4.85 -15.56 -14.91
C MET A 188 -4.44 -14.18 -15.41
N THR A 189 -3.15 -13.88 -15.40
CA THR A 189 -2.60 -12.64 -15.96
C THR A 189 -3.01 -12.43 -17.41
N LEU A 190 -2.91 -13.46 -18.24
CA LEU A 190 -3.32 -13.40 -19.66
C LEU A 190 -4.83 -13.20 -19.80
N HIS A 191 -5.63 -13.89 -19.01
CA HIS A 191 -7.09 -13.76 -19.00
C HIS A 191 -7.50 -12.34 -18.67
N THR A 192 -6.99 -11.80 -17.56
CA THR A 192 -7.31 -10.46 -17.10
C THR A 192 -6.83 -9.38 -18.08
N ALA A 193 -5.65 -9.55 -18.69
CA ALA A 193 -5.16 -8.64 -19.73
C ALA A 193 -6.06 -8.61 -20.96
N LEU A 194 -6.62 -9.78 -21.35
CA LEU A 194 -7.57 -9.86 -22.46
C LEU A 194 -8.93 -9.23 -22.13
N GLU A 195 -9.42 -9.42 -20.92
CA GLU A 195 -10.68 -8.81 -20.47
C GLU A 195 -10.57 -7.29 -20.38
N SER A 196 -9.45 -6.80 -19.82
CA SER A 196 -9.18 -5.37 -19.63
C SER A 196 -8.57 -4.68 -20.85
N ARG A 197 -8.52 -5.33 -22.02
CA ARG A 197 -7.91 -4.78 -23.23
C ARG A 197 -8.55 -3.46 -23.65
N THR A 198 -7.72 -2.50 -23.99
CA THR A 198 -8.16 -1.20 -24.51
C THR A 198 -8.41 -1.27 -26.00
N ALA A 199 -9.57 -0.80 -26.44
CA ALA A 199 -9.86 -0.66 -27.85
C ALA A 199 -9.07 0.54 -28.43
N VAL A 200 -8.32 0.29 -29.49
CA VAL A 200 -7.63 1.33 -30.25
C VAL A 200 -8.42 1.56 -31.55
N SER A 201 -8.83 2.79 -31.82
CA SER A 201 -9.44 3.09 -33.11
C SER A 201 -8.38 2.98 -34.21
N ALA A 202 -8.63 2.13 -35.22
CA ALA A 202 -7.89 2.18 -36.46
C ALA A 202 -8.25 3.50 -37.16
N GLY A 203 -7.55 4.58 -36.83
CA GLY A 203 -7.71 5.86 -37.50
C GLY A 203 -7.44 5.65 -39.01
N ASN A 204 -8.41 5.95 -39.87
CA ASN A 204 -8.15 6.17 -41.25
C ASN A 204 -7.15 7.33 -41.36
N GLY A 205 -5.92 7.01 -41.74
CA GLY A 205 -4.93 8.00 -42.17
C GLY A 205 -5.41 8.68 -43.45
N GLY A 206 -6.31 9.64 -43.31
CA GLY A 206 -6.62 10.60 -44.34
C GLY A 206 -5.54 11.66 -44.31
N GLY A 207 -4.55 11.50 -45.18
CA GLY A 207 -3.65 12.59 -45.52
C GLY A 207 -4.43 13.79 -46.04
N GLU A 208 -4.23 14.94 -45.48
CA GLU A 208 -4.36 16.22 -46.16
C GLU A 208 -2.97 16.86 -46.22
N GLU A 209 -2.31 16.61 -47.38
CA GLU A 209 -1.36 17.57 -47.92
C GLU A 209 -2.10 18.87 -48.20
N LYS A 210 -1.72 19.93 -47.56
CA LYS A 210 -1.56 21.25 -48.13
C LYS A 210 -0.69 22.13 -47.25
#